data_475fa2da96556c3f3cdeb7f31c58b988
#
_entry.id   475fa2da96556c3f3cdeb7f31c58b988
#
_cell.length_a   1.000
_cell.length_b   1.000
_cell.length_c   1.000
_cell.angle_alpha   90.00
_cell.angle_beta   90.00
_cell.angle_gamma   90.00
#
_symmetry.space_group_name_H-M   'P 1'
#
loop_
_entity.id
_entity.type
_entity.pdbx_description
1 polymer ?
#
loop_
_entity_poly.entity_id
_entity_poly.type
_entity_poly.pdbx_seq_one_letter_code
_entity_poly.pdbx_strand_id
1 'polypeptide(L)'
;MIQDILAAISGSLVGFVLGLVGGGGSIIAVPLLLYVVGIGSAHLAIGTSAIAVSLSAAANLVNHARNGKVKWPCAISFSLAGIAGAWSGSTLAMKLPGENLLALFGALMLVVGTVMLLKKDAEGNPDIRLSFSTARQLLPLLLVIGFAVGTLSGFFGIGGGFLIVPGLMLATGMPIAYAVGTSLVAVTIFGATTASNYALAGLVDWRIAGYFIAGGVAGGLIGTFASKKLASVKGTLSMVFAIFVILIGAYVTWKGLAPLFNP
;
A
#
# COMPACT_ATOMS: atom_id res chain seq x y z
N MET A 1 -2.78 23.96 -12.54
CA MET A 1 -3.84 23.33 -13.36
C MET A 1 -3.41 21.97 -13.91
N ILE A 2 -2.34 21.88 -14.73
CA ILE A 2 -1.90 20.57 -15.29
C ILE A 2 -1.55 19.57 -14.19
N GLN A 3 -0.79 19.97 -13.18
CA GLN A 3 -0.44 19.11 -12.04
C GLN A 3 -1.67 18.59 -11.27
N ASP A 4 -2.70 19.41 -11.12
CA ASP A 4 -3.93 19.03 -10.40
C ASP A 4 -4.69 17.95 -11.16
N ILE A 5 -4.77 18.09 -12.50
CA ILE A 5 -5.40 17.08 -13.37
C ILE A 5 -4.60 15.79 -13.36
N LEU A 6 -3.27 15.88 -13.47
CA LEU A 6 -2.39 14.71 -13.40
C LEU A 6 -2.48 14.01 -12.03
N ALA A 7 -2.61 14.78 -10.94
CA ALA A 7 -2.82 14.23 -9.61
C ALA A 7 -4.16 13.47 -9.50
N ALA A 8 -5.24 14.04 -10.04
CA ALA A 8 -6.56 13.40 -10.05
C ALA A 8 -6.55 12.11 -10.90
N ILE A 9 -5.94 12.12 -12.08
CA ILE A 9 -5.80 10.94 -12.95
C ILE A 9 -4.94 9.88 -12.27
N SER A 10 -3.80 10.26 -11.72
CA SER A 10 -2.90 9.35 -10.97
C SER A 10 -3.60 8.74 -9.77
N GLY A 11 -4.33 9.56 -9.00
CA GLY A 11 -5.15 9.09 -7.90
C GLY A 11 -6.22 8.10 -8.37
N SER A 12 -6.90 8.39 -9.48
CA SER A 12 -7.92 7.51 -10.06
C SER A 12 -7.36 6.15 -10.45
N LEU A 13 -6.16 6.12 -11.05
CA LEU A 13 -5.46 4.89 -11.40
C LEU A 13 -5.10 4.08 -10.14
N VAL A 14 -4.51 4.73 -9.14
CA VAL A 14 -4.16 4.09 -7.85
C VAL A 14 -5.40 3.57 -7.16
N GLY A 15 -6.46 4.37 -7.07
CA GLY A 15 -7.72 3.97 -6.46
C GLY A 15 -8.38 2.79 -7.19
N PHE A 16 -8.37 2.80 -8.52
CA PHE A 16 -8.88 1.70 -9.34
C PHE A 16 -8.15 0.39 -9.05
N VAL A 17 -6.82 0.41 -9.03
CA VAL A 17 -6.01 -0.77 -8.70
C VAL A 17 -6.24 -1.20 -7.25
N LEU A 18 -6.38 -0.25 -6.32
CA LEU A 18 -6.73 -0.51 -4.92
C LEU A 18 -8.09 -1.22 -4.79
N GLY A 19 -9.07 -0.80 -5.59
CA GLY A 19 -10.39 -1.43 -5.64
C GLY A 19 -10.39 -2.82 -6.26
N LEU A 20 -9.53 -3.07 -7.25
CA LEU A 20 -9.40 -4.36 -7.94
C LEU A 20 -8.62 -5.42 -7.14
N VAL A 21 -7.42 -5.06 -6.69
CA VAL A 21 -6.42 -5.98 -6.13
C VAL A 21 -6.30 -5.80 -4.61
N GLY A 22 -6.99 -4.81 -4.05
CA GLY A 22 -6.84 -4.42 -2.64
C GLY A 22 -5.61 -3.57 -2.42
N GLY A 23 -4.97 -3.70 -1.26
CA GLY A 23 -3.84 -2.84 -0.87
C GLY A 23 -2.66 -2.78 -1.84
N GLY A 24 -2.56 -3.70 -2.81
CA GLY A 24 -1.47 -3.73 -3.79
C GLY A 24 -1.32 -2.47 -4.64
N GLY A 25 -2.43 -1.77 -4.93
CA GLY A 25 -2.42 -0.57 -5.78
C GLY A 25 -1.63 0.61 -5.24
N SER A 26 -1.40 0.67 -3.94
CA SER A 26 -0.68 1.79 -3.31
C SER A 26 0.80 1.90 -3.72
N ILE A 27 1.41 0.83 -4.18
CA ILE A 27 2.84 0.79 -4.54
C ILE A 27 3.21 1.75 -5.67
N ILE A 28 2.27 2.05 -6.58
CA ILE A 28 2.51 2.96 -7.70
C ILE A 28 2.25 4.44 -7.36
N ALA A 29 1.71 4.74 -6.16
CA ALA A 29 1.34 6.11 -5.78
C ALA A 29 2.55 7.06 -5.73
N VAL A 30 3.65 6.66 -5.08
CA VAL A 30 4.88 7.46 -4.97
C VAL A 30 5.50 7.72 -6.35
N PRO A 31 5.74 6.71 -7.22
CA PRO A 31 6.24 6.95 -8.57
C PRO A 31 5.36 7.87 -9.42
N LEU A 32 4.04 7.74 -9.33
CA LEU A 32 3.13 8.61 -10.08
C LEU A 32 3.23 10.06 -9.60
N LEU A 33 3.29 10.29 -8.29
CA LEU A 33 3.46 11.63 -7.74
C LEU A 33 4.80 12.25 -8.13
N LEU A 34 5.87 11.48 -8.15
CA LEU A 34 7.20 11.96 -8.52
C LEU A 34 7.34 12.21 -10.03
N TYR A 35 6.99 11.22 -10.86
CA TYR A 35 7.35 11.23 -12.27
C TYR A 35 6.24 11.68 -13.20
N VAL A 36 4.97 11.56 -12.80
CA VAL A 36 3.81 12.00 -13.62
C VAL A 36 3.31 13.36 -13.16
N VAL A 37 3.09 13.53 -11.85
CA VAL A 37 2.62 14.81 -11.28
C VAL A 37 3.77 15.81 -11.15
N GLY A 38 5.01 15.31 -10.99
CA GLY A 38 6.21 16.17 -10.96
C GLY A 38 6.45 16.82 -9.59
N ILE A 39 6.19 16.10 -8.50
CA ILE A 39 6.59 16.57 -7.16
C ILE A 39 8.12 16.49 -7.06
N GLY A 40 8.76 17.62 -6.77
CA GLY A 40 10.22 17.76 -6.82
C GLY A 40 11.00 17.06 -5.70
N SER A 41 10.34 16.45 -4.71
CA SER A 41 10.98 15.81 -3.56
C SER A 41 10.38 14.44 -3.28
N ALA A 42 11.25 13.42 -3.07
CA ALA A 42 10.82 12.09 -2.68
C ALA A 42 10.04 12.08 -1.36
N HIS A 43 10.50 12.85 -0.37
CA HIS A 43 9.84 12.95 0.92
C HIS A 43 8.45 13.59 0.81
N LEU A 44 8.32 14.65 0.01
CA LEU A 44 7.03 15.30 -0.22
C LEU A 44 6.05 14.36 -0.96
N ALA A 45 6.54 13.58 -1.93
CA ALA A 45 5.74 12.58 -2.63
C ALA A 45 5.29 11.45 -1.69
N ILE A 46 6.17 10.98 -0.80
CA ILE A 46 5.87 9.95 0.20
C ILE A 46 4.81 10.44 1.18
N GLY A 47 4.97 11.63 1.78
CA GLY A 47 3.99 12.17 2.72
C GLY A 47 2.63 12.42 2.06
N THR A 48 2.64 12.99 0.83
CA THR A 48 1.43 13.25 0.04
C THR A 48 0.73 11.95 -0.37
N SER A 49 1.49 10.91 -0.78
CA SER A 49 0.93 9.61 -1.11
C SER A 49 0.33 8.90 0.10
N ALA A 50 0.98 9.00 1.26
CA ALA A 50 0.53 8.33 2.47
C ALA A 50 -0.89 8.78 2.90
N ILE A 51 -1.16 10.09 2.92
CA ILE A 51 -2.50 10.60 3.23
C ILE A 51 -3.51 10.22 2.15
N ALA A 52 -3.12 10.34 0.88
CA ALA A 52 -4.02 10.05 -0.23
C ALA A 52 -4.40 8.57 -0.30
N VAL A 53 -3.43 7.67 -0.12
CA VAL A 53 -3.68 6.22 -0.08
C VAL A 53 -4.50 5.84 1.15
N SER A 54 -4.21 6.43 2.32
CA SER A 54 -4.96 6.19 3.56
C SER A 54 -6.45 6.48 3.37
N LEU A 55 -6.81 7.66 2.87
CA LEU A 55 -8.20 8.05 2.68
C LEU A 55 -8.87 7.27 1.54
N SER A 56 -8.16 6.96 0.46
CA SER A 56 -8.68 6.09 -0.59
C SER A 56 -8.94 4.67 -0.09
N ALA A 57 -8.05 4.13 0.76
CA ALA A 57 -8.23 2.83 1.38
C ALA A 57 -9.41 2.83 2.36
N ALA A 58 -9.60 3.88 3.15
CA ALA A 58 -10.74 4.04 4.04
C ALA A 58 -12.08 4.03 3.27
N ALA A 59 -12.16 4.72 2.14
CA ALA A 59 -13.34 4.70 1.29
C ALA A 59 -13.64 3.29 0.74
N ASN A 60 -12.60 2.57 0.28
CA ASN A 60 -12.76 1.19 -0.20
C ASN A 60 -13.08 0.21 0.94
N LEU A 61 -12.58 0.43 2.16
CA LEU A 61 -12.85 -0.37 3.34
C LEU A 61 -14.35 -0.45 3.63
N VAL A 62 -15.10 0.65 3.45
CA VAL A 62 -16.54 0.68 3.69
C VAL A 62 -17.26 -0.40 2.87
N ASN A 63 -16.90 -0.57 1.60
CA ASN A 63 -17.48 -1.58 0.74
C ASN A 63 -17.13 -3.00 1.16
N HIS A 64 -15.85 -3.24 1.52
CA HIS A 64 -15.38 -4.56 1.96
C HIS A 64 -15.95 -4.95 3.32
N ALA A 65 -16.10 -3.99 4.24
CA ALA A 65 -16.71 -4.19 5.55
C ALA A 65 -18.19 -4.56 5.44
N ARG A 66 -18.97 -3.84 4.59
CA ARG A 66 -20.37 -4.15 4.32
C ARG A 66 -20.58 -5.54 3.72
N ASN A 67 -19.61 -6.05 2.96
CA ASN A 67 -19.66 -7.39 2.38
C ASN A 67 -19.10 -8.49 3.31
N GLY A 68 -18.84 -8.20 4.58
CA GLY A 68 -18.35 -9.18 5.57
C GLY A 68 -16.95 -9.76 5.29
N LYS A 69 -16.14 -9.10 4.45
CA LYS A 69 -14.81 -9.57 4.04
C LYS A 69 -13.67 -9.07 4.92
N VAL A 70 -13.97 -8.52 6.09
CA VAL A 70 -12.98 -7.97 7.01
C VAL A 70 -12.94 -8.81 8.29
N LYS A 71 -11.76 -9.34 8.63
CA LYS A 71 -11.51 -10.05 9.89
C LYS A 71 -11.02 -9.03 10.94
N TRP A 72 -11.96 -8.31 11.56
CA TRP A 72 -11.68 -7.19 12.46
C TRP A 72 -10.67 -7.48 13.58
N PRO A 73 -10.76 -8.62 14.34
CA PRO A 73 -9.78 -8.90 15.40
C PRO A 73 -8.35 -9.01 14.88
N CYS A 74 -8.16 -9.68 13.72
CA CYS A 74 -6.85 -9.80 13.08
C CYS A 74 -6.36 -8.44 12.56
N ALA A 75 -7.26 -7.64 11.95
CA ALA A 75 -6.94 -6.31 11.45
C ALA A 75 -6.47 -5.39 12.57
N ILE A 76 -7.19 -5.34 13.69
CA ILE A 76 -6.87 -4.48 14.85
C ILE A 76 -5.53 -4.87 15.46
N SER A 77 -5.33 -6.17 15.76
CA SER A 77 -4.08 -6.65 16.37
C SER A 77 -2.87 -6.36 15.48
N PHE A 78 -2.98 -6.63 14.17
CA PHE A 78 -1.94 -6.34 13.19
C PHE A 78 -1.66 -4.83 13.10
N SER A 79 -2.72 -4.01 13.09
CA SER A 79 -2.61 -2.57 12.95
C SER A 79 -2.01 -1.89 14.19
N LEU A 80 -2.33 -2.34 15.39
CA LEU A 80 -1.77 -1.79 16.62
C LEU A 80 -0.24 -1.89 16.67
N ALA A 81 0.30 -3.07 16.33
CA ALA A 81 1.76 -3.24 16.24
C ALA A 81 2.35 -2.42 15.07
N GLY A 82 1.63 -2.38 13.95
CA GLY A 82 2.08 -1.68 12.77
C GLY A 82 2.06 -0.15 12.91
N ILE A 83 1.28 0.45 13.81
CA ILE A 83 1.36 1.89 14.14
C ILE A 83 2.78 2.24 14.63
N ALA A 84 3.29 1.48 15.61
CA ALA A 84 4.64 1.69 16.11
C ALA A 84 5.70 1.48 15.01
N GLY A 85 5.50 0.46 14.16
CA GLY A 85 6.34 0.22 12.99
C GLY A 85 6.28 1.38 11.98
N ALA A 86 5.09 1.83 11.58
CA ALA A 86 4.90 2.89 10.60
C ALA A 86 5.48 4.23 11.08
N TRP A 87 5.33 4.55 12.36
CA TRP A 87 5.93 5.74 12.94
C TRP A 87 7.46 5.66 12.93
N SER A 88 8.04 4.56 13.41
CA SER A 88 9.50 4.38 13.42
C SER A 88 10.09 4.33 12.01
N GLY A 89 9.43 3.62 11.09
CA GLY A 89 9.84 3.52 9.69
C GLY A 89 9.82 4.87 8.96
N SER A 90 8.77 5.65 9.12
CA SER A 90 8.66 6.99 8.52
C SER A 90 9.68 7.97 9.10
N THR A 91 9.92 7.89 10.41
CA THR A 91 10.97 8.71 11.06
C THR A 91 12.37 8.36 10.55
N LEU A 92 12.65 7.07 10.31
CA LEU A 92 13.92 6.62 9.74
C LEU A 92 14.06 7.07 8.28
N ALA A 93 13.00 6.97 7.49
CA ALA A 93 12.97 7.39 6.09
C ALA A 93 13.32 8.87 5.93
N MET A 94 12.78 9.74 6.78
CA MET A 94 13.06 11.18 6.75
C MET A 94 14.53 11.54 7.03
N LYS A 95 15.31 10.63 7.61
CA LYS A 95 16.74 10.84 7.86
C LYS A 95 17.63 10.45 6.67
N LEU A 96 17.08 9.75 5.67
CA LEU A 96 17.83 9.28 4.52
C LEU A 96 17.72 10.28 3.36
N PRO A 97 18.78 10.42 2.52
CA PRO A 97 18.66 11.15 1.26
C PRO A 97 17.54 10.57 0.38
N GLY A 98 16.77 11.42 -0.27
CA GLY A 98 15.62 11.00 -1.09
C GLY A 98 15.99 10.03 -2.21
N GLU A 99 17.17 10.16 -2.78
CA GLU A 99 17.70 9.29 -3.83
C GLU A 99 17.90 7.85 -3.35
N ASN A 100 18.52 7.69 -2.18
CA ASN A 100 18.71 6.38 -1.56
C ASN A 100 17.38 5.73 -1.22
N LEU A 101 16.41 6.54 -0.76
CA LEU A 101 15.06 6.08 -0.44
C LEU A 101 14.34 5.56 -1.69
N LEU A 102 14.49 6.26 -2.83
CA LEU A 102 13.94 5.83 -4.12
C LEU A 102 14.60 4.55 -4.64
N ALA A 103 15.93 4.43 -4.53
CA ALA A 103 16.65 3.22 -4.93
C ALA A 103 16.17 2.00 -4.14
N LEU A 104 16.08 2.14 -2.80
CA LEU A 104 15.56 1.09 -1.92
C LEU A 104 14.08 0.76 -2.23
N PHE A 105 13.29 1.78 -2.56
CA PHE A 105 11.90 1.60 -2.94
C PHE A 105 11.76 0.82 -4.25
N GLY A 106 12.55 1.17 -5.27
CA GLY A 106 12.58 0.44 -6.54
C GLY A 106 13.01 -1.02 -6.34
N ALA A 107 14.05 -1.27 -5.53
CA ALA A 107 14.48 -2.62 -5.18
C ALA A 107 13.36 -3.43 -4.50
N LEU A 108 12.65 -2.82 -3.56
CA LEU A 108 11.48 -3.45 -2.94
C LEU A 108 10.38 -3.78 -3.96
N MET A 109 10.10 -2.86 -4.90
CA MET A 109 9.13 -3.10 -5.98
C MET A 109 9.51 -4.31 -6.83
N LEU A 110 10.80 -4.47 -7.16
CA LEU A 110 11.31 -5.63 -7.92
C LEU A 110 11.10 -6.94 -7.16
N VAL A 111 11.46 -6.96 -5.87
CA VAL A 111 11.26 -8.15 -5.01
C VAL A 111 9.78 -8.52 -4.94
N VAL A 112 8.93 -7.55 -4.67
CA VAL A 112 7.49 -7.82 -4.52
C VAL A 112 6.84 -8.22 -5.83
N GLY A 113 7.15 -7.52 -6.94
CA GLY A 113 6.65 -7.88 -8.26
C GLY A 113 7.05 -9.31 -8.65
N THR A 114 8.30 -9.70 -8.36
CA THR A 114 8.79 -11.08 -8.59
C THR A 114 8.05 -12.09 -7.71
N VAL A 115 7.88 -11.79 -6.42
CA VAL A 115 7.10 -12.67 -5.52
C VAL A 115 5.66 -12.82 -5.98
N MET A 116 5.03 -11.75 -6.48
CA MET A 116 3.67 -11.80 -7.03
C MET A 116 3.57 -12.69 -8.27
N LEU A 117 4.60 -12.71 -9.13
CA LEU A 117 4.64 -13.60 -10.31
C LEU A 117 4.85 -15.06 -9.94
N LEU A 118 5.66 -15.33 -8.90
CA LEU A 118 6.00 -16.69 -8.49
C LEU A 118 4.95 -17.35 -7.61
N LYS A 119 4.15 -16.55 -6.90
CA LYS A 119 3.15 -17.08 -5.95
C LYS A 119 1.90 -17.54 -6.70
N LYS A 120 1.64 -18.85 -6.69
CA LYS A 120 0.33 -19.41 -7.01
C LYS A 120 -0.63 -19.13 -5.86
N ASP A 121 -1.92 -18.93 -6.18
CA ASP A 121 -2.98 -18.74 -5.20
C ASP A 121 -2.95 -19.88 -4.17
N ALA A 122 -2.61 -19.57 -2.94
CA ALA A 122 -2.69 -20.52 -1.84
C ALA A 122 -4.14 -20.60 -1.35
N GLU A 123 -4.73 -21.77 -1.36
CA GLU A 123 -6.01 -22.03 -0.70
C GLU A 123 -5.80 -21.81 0.82
N GLY A 124 -6.37 -20.73 1.33
CA GLY A 124 -6.32 -20.43 2.77
C GLY A 124 -7.58 -20.95 3.48
N ASN A 125 -7.53 -21.04 4.80
CA ASN A 125 -8.68 -21.42 5.62
C ASN A 125 -9.60 -20.21 5.86
N PRO A 126 -10.85 -20.19 5.31
CA PRO A 126 -11.78 -19.07 5.48
C PRO A 126 -12.33 -18.93 6.91
N ASP A 127 -12.29 -19.99 7.71
CA ASP A 127 -12.84 -20.03 9.07
C ASP A 127 -11.85 -19.54 10.13
N ILE A 128 -10.63 -19.21 9.74
CA ILE A 128 -9.64 -18.65 10.64
C ILE A 128 -10.16 -17.36 11.26
N ARG A 129 -10.19 -17.34 12.60
CA ARG A 129 -10.55 -16.18 13.43
C ARG A 129 -9.60 -16.08 14.59
N LEU A 130 -9.26 -14.87 14.98
CA LEU A 130 -8.59 -14.62 16.24
C LEU A 130 -9.63 -14.82 17.35
N SER A 131 -9.52 -15.93 18.09
CA SER A 131 -10.35 -16.31 19.23
C SER A 131 -9.45 -16.65 20.41
N PHE A 132 -9.99 -16.81 21.61
CA PHE A 132 -9.20 -17.17 22.78
C PHE A 132 -8.37 -18.46 22.57
N SER A 133 -8.88 -19.42 21.81
CA SER A 133 -8.18 -20.67 21.50
C SER A 133 -7.04 -20.51 20.49
N THR A 134 -7.17 -19.60 19.51
CA THR A 134 -6.17 -19.36 18.47
C THR A 134 -5.22 -18.19 18.78
N ALA A 135 -5.56 -17.36 19.78
CA ALA A 135 -4.80 -16.16 20.14
C ALA A 135 -3.34 -16.48 20.47
N ARG A 136 -3.07 -17.56 21.20
CA ARG A 136 -1.71 -17.95 21.59
C ARG A 136 -0.79 -18.19 20.39
N GLN A 137 -1.32 -18.62 19.26
CA GLN A 137 -0.56 -18.90 18.04
C GLN A 137 -0.56 -17.72 17.07
N LEU A 138 -1.71 -17.06 16.87
CA LEU A 138 -1.88 -16.04 15.85
C LEU A 138 -1.43 -14.63 16.32
N LEU A 139 -1.62 -14.32 17.60
CA LEU A 139 -1.35 -12.97 18.11
C LEU A 139 0.15 -12.59 18.01
N PRO A 140 1.11 -13.45 18.43
CA PRO A 140 2.53 -13.12 18.28
C PRO A 140 2.93 -12.89 16.82
N LEU A 141 2.43 -13.73 15.90
CA LEU A 141 2.69 -13.59 14.47
C LEU A 141 2.10 -12.29 13.90
N LEU A 142 0.84 -11.96 14.28
CA LEU A 142 0.19 -10.72 13.87
C LEU A 142 0.95 -9.49 14.37
N LEU A 143 1.46 -9.52 15.60
CA LEU A 143 2.20 -8.40 16.18
C LEU A 143 3.58 -8.25 15.53
N VAL A 144 4.36 -9.33 15.38
CA VAL A 144 5.71 -9.28 14.79
C VAL A 144 5.64 -8.90 13.32
N ILE A 145 4.80 -9.57 12.54
CA ILE A 145 4.65 -9.29 11.11
C ILE A 145 3.99 -7.92 10.91
N GLY A 146 3.02 -7.55 11.75
CA GLY A 146 2.38 -6.24 11.74
C GLY A 146 3.39 -5.10 11.97
N PHE A 147 4.27 -5.25 12.95
CA PHE A 147 5.34 -4.28 13.21
C PHE A 147 6.31 -4.20 12.01
N ALA A 148 6.81 -5.32 11.51
CA ALA A 148 7.75 -5.36 10.39
C ALA A 148 7.15 -4.75 9.11
N VAL A 149 5.92 -5.14 8.76
CA VAL A 149 5.20 -4.59 7.61
C VAL A 149 4.85 -3.13 7.83
N GLY A 150 4.47 -2.73 9.04
CA GLY A 150 4.25 -1.34 9.41
C GLY A 150 5.50 -0.49 9.21
N THR A 151 6.67 -0.98 9.65
CA THR A 151 7.96 -0.30 9.47
C THR A 151 8.27 -0.07 7.99
N LEU A 152 8.14 -1.11 7.16
CA LEU A 152 8.35 -0.97 5.72
C LEU A 152 7.30 -0.05 5.07
N SER A 153 6.06 -0.14 5.52
CA SER A 153 4.98 0.73 5.06
C SER A 153 5.24 2.20 5.35
N GLY A 154 5.65 2.51 6.57
CA GLY A 154 6.00 3.87 6.99
C GLY A 154 7.25 4.38 6.30
N PHE A 155 8.26 3.53 6.16
CA PHE A 155 9.53 3.85 5.52
C PHE A 155 9.35 4.27 4.05
N PHE A 156 8.51 3.57 3.32
CA PHE A 156 8.27 3.86 1.90
C PHE A 156 7.04 4.74 1.63
N GLY A 157 6.24 5.06 2.65
CA GLY A 157 5.06 5.92 2.52
C GLY A 157 3.92 5.38 1.67
N ILE A 158 3.89 4.06 1.47
CA ILE A 158 2.99 3.41 0.52
C ILE A 158 1.66 3.00 1.19
N GLY A 159 1.50 3.24 2.49
CA GLY A 159 0.42 2.63 3.27
C GLY A 159 0.55 1.10 3.38
N GLY A 160 1.60 0.50 2.79
CA GLY A 160 1.99 -0.92 2.93
C GLY A 160 1.03 -1.94 2.33
N GLY A 161 0.01 -1.53 1.60
CA GLY A 161 -1.08 -2.42 1.20
C GLY A 161 -0.64 -3.70 0.50
N PHE A 162 0.38 -3.64 -0.33
CA PHE A 162 0.92 -4.80 -1.04
C PHE A 162 1.74 -5.74 -0.14
N LEU A 163 2.33 -5.25 0.96
CA LEU A 163 3.02 -6.06 1.97
C LEU A 163 2.05 -6.59 3.03
N ILE A 164 0.99 -5.85 3.32
CA ILE A 164 0.01 -6.21 4.35
C ILE A 164 -0.77 -7.47 3.95
N VAL A 165 -1.18 -7.59 2.67
CA VAL A 165 -1.91 -8.77 2.18
C VAL A 165 -1.09 -10.06 2.41
N PRO A 166 0.14 -10.20 1.89
CA PRO A 166 0.94 -11.39 2.17
C PRO A 166 1.32 -11.51 3.65
N GLY A 167 1.53 -10.40 4.36
CA GLY A 167 1.80 -10.41 5.80
C GLY A 167 0.65 -11.01 6.62
N LEU A 168 -0.59 -10.61 6.34
CA LEU A 168 -1.78 -11.19 6.96
C LEU A 168 -1.95 -12.67 6.60
N MET A 169 -1.72 -13.05 5.34
CA MET A 169 -1.79 -14.44 4.91
C MET A 169 -0.73 -15.30 5.61
N LEU A 170 0.49 -14.79 5.78
CA LEU A 170 1.56 -15.47 6.51
C LEU A 170 1.24 -15.61 8.01
N ALA A 171 0.71 -14.54 8.61
CA ALA A 171 0.40 -14.53 10.04
C ALA A 171 -0.79 -15.43 10.39
N THR A 172 -1.76 -15.56 9.49
CA THR A 172 -3.04 -16.20 9.83
C THR A 172 -3.42 -17.38 8.95
N GLY A 173 -2.88 -17.50 7.72
CA GLY A 173 -3.33 -18.47 6.74
C GLY A 173 -4.71 -18.18 6.14
N MET A 174 -5.23 -16.96 6.27
CA MET A 174 -6.53 -16.59 5.68
C MET A 174 -6.48 -16.57 4.14
N PRO A 175 -7.61 -16.85 3.46
CA PRO A 175 -7.69 -16.71 2.00
C PRO A 175 -7.48 -15.25 1.55
N ILE A 176 -6.95 -15.06 0.35
CA ILE A 176 -6.64 -13.76 -0.24
C ILE A 176 -7.84 -12.81 -0.24
N ALA A 177 -9.06 -13.31 -0.45
CA ALA A 177 -10.28 -12.50 -0.47
C ALA A 177 -10.56 -11.80 0.88
N TYR A 178 -10.26 -12.46 2.00
CA TYR A 178 -10.35 -11.88 3.34
C TYR A 178 -9.11 -11.03 3.67
N ALA A 179 -7.92 -11.46 3.24
CA ALA A 179 -6.69 -10.71 3.43
C ALA A 179 -6.76 -9.34 2.77
N VAL A 180 -7.30 -9.25 1.55
CA VAL A 180 -7.54 -7.98 0.82
C VAL A 180 -8.46 -7.05 1.60
N GLY A 181 -9.62 -7.52 2.06
CA GLY A 181 -10.56 -6.69 2.83
C GLY A 181 -9.97 -6.27 4.18
N THR A 182 -9.28 -7.20 4.87
CA THR A 182 -8.65 -6.98 6.18
C THR A 182 -7.45 -6.03 6.07
N SER A 183 -6.70 -6.09 4.97
CA SER A 183 -5.55 -5.21 4.74
C SER A 183 -5.93 -3.74 4.61
N LEU A 184 -7.13 -3.42 4.11
CA LEU A 184 -7.57 -2.03 3.97
C LEU A 184 -7.66 -1.30 5.31
N VAL A 185 -7.94 -2.01 6.40
CA VAL A 185 -7.88 -1.44 7.77
C VAL A 185 -6.44 -1.01 8.08
N ALA A 186 -5.50 -1.91 7.89
CA ALA A 186 -4.10 -1.63 8.17
C ALA A 186 -3.51 -0.56 7.22
N VAL A 187 -3.86 -0.58 5.92
CA VAL A 187 -3.47 0.48 4.95
C VAL A 187 -3.95 1.85 5.42
N THR A 188 -5.21 1.93 5.84
CA THR A 188 -5.79 3.18 6.37
C THR A 188 -5.00 3.67 7.58
N ILE A 189 -4.74 2.80 8.54
CA ILE A 189 -4.08 3.14 9.81
C ILE A 189 -2.59 3.46 9.59
N PHE A 190 -1.85 2.63 8.84
CA PHE A 190 -0.43 2.86 8.57
C PHE A 190 -0.22 4.11 7.73
N GLY A 191 -1.07 4.29 6.70
CA GLY A 191 -1.05 5.48 5.87
C GLY A 191 -1.34 6.74 6.69
N ALA A 192 -2.35 6.73 7.56
CA ALA A 192 -2.64 7.85 8.45
C ALA A 192 -1.49 8.14 9.43
N THR A 193 -0.88 7.09 10.01
CA THR A 193 0.27 7.22 10.92
C THR A 193 1.46 7.85 10.20
N THR A 194 1.81 7.34 9.02
CA THR A 194 2.89 7.87 8.19
C THR A 194 2.61 9.31 7.77
N ALA A 195 1.39 9.57 7.27
CA ALA A 195 0.97 10.91 6.86
C ALA A 195 1.04 11.91 8.01
N SER A 196 0.64 11.51 9.22
CA SER A 196 0.74 12.38 10.42
C SER A 196 2.19 12.76 10.72
N ASN A 197 3.11 11.78 10.64
CA ASN A 197 4.52 12.02 10.89
C ASN A 197 5.14 12.96 9.82
N TYR A 198 4.83 12.74 8.55
CA TYR A 198 5.28 13.61 7.46
C TYR A 198 4.61 15.00 7.48
N ALA A 199 3.34 15.08 7.88
CA ALA A 199 2.64 16.36 8.02
C ALA A 199 3.23 17.22 9.15
N LEU A 200 3.61 16.62 10.29
CA LEU A 200 4.31 17.31 11.38
C LEU A 200 5.67 17.86 10.92
N ALA A 201 6.32 17.20 9.96
CA ALA A 201 7.56 17.66 9.36
C ALA A 201 7.35 18.67 8.21
N GLY A 202 6.11 19.05 7.85
CA GLY A 202 5.81 19.93 6.74
C GLY A 202 6.00 19.30 5.35
N LEU A 203 6.05 17.98 5.27
CA LEU A 203 6.38 17.21 4.07
C LEU A 203 5.12 16.61 3.40
N VAL A 204 4.03 17.38 3.34
CA VAL A 204 2.78 17.02 2.65
C VAL A 204 2.32 18.18 1.77
N ASP A 205 2.09 17.91 0.50
CA ASP A 205 1.39 18.84 -0.39
C ASP A 205 -0.11 18.59 -0.32
N TRP A 206 -0.80 19.38 0.49
CA TRP A 206 -2.24 19.25 0.75
C TRP A 206 -3.09 19.49 -0.49
N ARG A 207 -2.64 20.35 -1.40
CA ARG A 207 -3.35 20.65 -2.66
C ARG A 207 -3.34 19.43 -3.56
N ILE A 208 -2.17 18.89 -3.83
CA ILE A 208 -2.00 17.67 -4.66
C ILE A 208 -2.69 16.48 -3.99
N ALA A 209 -2.55 16.33 -2.65
CA ALA A 209 -3.26 15.30 -1.91
C ALA A 209 -4.77 15.35 -2.13
N GLY A 210 -5.39 16.52 -2.09
CA GLY A 210 -6.83 16.69 -2.31
C GLY A 210 -7.30 16.18 -3.67
N TYR A 211 -6.63 16.56 -4.75
CA TYR A 211 -6.95 16.07 -6.09
C TYR A 211 -6.69 14.58 -6.26
N PHE A 212 -5.60 14.08 -5.70
CA PHE A 212 -5.26 12.67 -5.73
C PHE A 212 -6.30 11.83 -4.97
N ILE A 213 -6.77 12.28 -3.80
CA ILE A 213 -7.83 11.64 -3.02
C ILE A 213 -9.14 11.59 -3.80
N ALA A 214 -9.54 12.72 -4.38
CA ALA A 214 -10.78 12.79 -5.17
C ALA A 214 -10.75 11.78 -6.32
N GLY A 215 -9.65 11.72 -7.08
CA GLY A 215 -9.42 10.71 -8.09
C GLY A 215 -9.40 9.30 -7.51
N GLY A 216 -8.68 9.10 -6.39
CA GLY A 216 -8.51 7.80 -5.73
C GLY A 216 -9.84 7.19 -5.25
N VAL A 217 -10.73 8.00 -4.70
CA VAL A 217 -12.08 7.56 -4.29
C VAL A 217 -12.91 7.17 -5.51
N ALA A 218 -12.94 8.03 -6.55
CA ALA A 218 -13.68 7.76 -7.78
C ALA A 218 -13.17 6.47 -8.48
N GLY A 219 -11.86 6.36 -8.67
CA GLY A 219 -11.23 5.18 -9.25
C GLY A 219 -11.45 3.92 -8.41
N GLY A 220 -11.38 4.03 -7.09
CA GLY A 220 -11.60 2.92 -6.16
C GLY A 220 -13.02 2.34 -6.25
N LEU A 221 -14.02 3.19 -6.37
CA LEU A 221 -15.41 2.75 -6.59
C LEU A 221 -15.52 1.95 -7.91
N ILE A 222 -14.98 2.50 -9.01
CA ILE A 222 -14.97 1.82 -10.31
C ILE A 222 -14.23 0.49 -10.23
N GLY A 223 -13.04 0.47 -9.59
CA GLY A 223 -12.23 -0.73 -9.40
C GLY A 223 -12.96 -1.81 -8.60
N THR A 224 -13.67 -1.45 -7.54
CA THR A 224 -14.45 -2.39 -6.74
C THR A 224 -15.62 -3.01 -7.54
N PHE A 225 -16.28 -2.22 -8.38
CA PHE A 225 -17.32 -2.76 -9.28
C PHE A 225 -16.72 -3.67 -10.36
N ALA A 226 -15.60 -3.27 -10.96
CA ALA A 226 -14.87 -4.08 -11.94
C ALA A 226 -14.37 -5.40 -11.34
N SER A 227 -13.88 -5.41 -10.10
CA SER A 227 -13.44 -6.60 -9.38
C SER A 227 -14.50 -7.70 -9.29
N LYS A 228 -15.77 -7.32 -9.16
CA LYS A 228 -16.89 -8.28 -9.13
C LYS A 228 -17.11 -8.94 -10.50
N LYS A 229 -16.97 -8.18 -11.59
CA LYS A 229 -17.16 -8.67 -12.97
C LYS A 229 -15.94 -9.44 -13.49
N LEU A 230 -14.73 -9.06 -13.06
CA LEU A 230 -13.48 -9.69 -13.48
C LEU A 230 -13.01 -10.81 -12.54
N ALA A 231 -13.90 -11.37 -11.74
CA ALA A 231 -13.55 -12.45 -10.79
C ALA A 231 -12.92 -13.68 -11.49
N SER A 232 -13.34 -13.97 -12.73
CA SER A 232 -12.82 -15.08 -13.55
C SER A 232 -11.41 -14.84 -14.11
N VAL A 233 -10.94 -13.60 -14.21
CA VAL A 233 -9.63 -13.23 -14.79
C VAL A 233 -8.67 -12.63 -13.76
N LYS A 234 -8.95 -12.80 -12.47
CA LYS A 234 -8.13 -12.21 -11.39
C LYS A 234 -6.66 -12.60 -11.45
N GLY A 235 -6.35 -13.83 -11.81
CA GLY A 235 -4.97 -14.31 -11.96
C GLY A 235 -4.21 -13.53 -13.06
N THR A 236 -4.84 -13.34 -14.22
CA THR A 236 -4.26 -12.56 -15.31
C THR A 236 -4.05 -11.10 -14.93
N LEU A 237 -5.02 -10.51 -14.22
CA LEU A 237 -4.94 -9.12 -13.76
C LEU A 237 -3.81 -8.93 -12.74
N SER A 238 -3.64 -9.87 -11.82
CA SER A 238 -2.53 -9.89 -10.84
C SER A 238 -1.18 -10.01 -11.54
N MET A 239 -1.08 -10.84 -12.58
CA MET A 239 0.13 -11.02 -13.38
C MET A 239 0.49 -9.73 -14.14
N VAL A 240 -0.46 -9.11 -14.83
CA VAL A 240 -0.26 -7.84 -15.54
C VAL A 240 0.20 -6.75 -14.57
N PHE A 241 -0.43 -6.67 -13.40
CA PHE A 241 -0.05 -5.71 -12.38
C PHE A 241 1.37 -5.97 -11.84
N ALA A 242 1.73 -7.23 -11.60
CA ALA A 242 3.08 -7.59 -11.15
C ALA A 242 4.16 -7.20 -12.16
N ILE A 243 3.92 -7.45 -13.46
CA ILE A 243 4.83 -7.02 -14.54
C ILE A 243 4.97 -5.49 -14.55
N PHE A 244 3.86 -4.77 -14.42
CA PHE A 244 3.86 -3.31 -14.36
C PHE A 244 4.66 -2.78 -13.16
N VAL A 245 4.50 -3.40 -11.98
CA VAL A 245 5.28 -3.08 -10.77
C VAL A 245 6.78 -3.32 -10.98
N ILE A 246 7.16 -4.42 -11.65
CA ILE A 246 8.56 -4.72 -11.95
C ILE A 246 9.15 -3.66 -12.89
N LEU A 247 8.45 -3.30 -13.96
CA LEU A 247 8.91 -2.29 -14.91
C LEU A 247 9.11 -0.92 -14.24
N ILE A 248 8.14 -0.49 -13.45
CA ILE A 248 8.28 0.75 -12.68
C ILE A 248 9.41 0.63 -11.65
N GLY A 249 9.51 -0.50 -10.94
CA GLY A 249 10.56 -0.75 -9.97
C GLY A 249 11.95 -0.66 -10.59
N ALA A 250 12.16 -1.25 -11.77
CA ALA A 250 13.40 -1.15 -12.52
C ALA A 250 13.73 0.30 -12.89
N TYR A 251 12.74 1.07 -13.39
CA TYR A 251 12.90 2.48 -13.71
C TYR A 251 13.24 3.33 -12.48
N VAL A 252 12.55 3.14 -11.36
CA VAL A 252 12.78 3.88 -10.11
C VAL A 252 14.15 3.55 -9.53
N THR A 253 14.56 2.28 -9.56
CA THR A 253 15.90 1.84 -9.11
C THR A 253 16.98 2.49 -9.96
N TRP A 254 16.83 2.47 -11.28
CA TRP A 254 17.76 3.12 -12.20
C TRP A 254 17.90 4.61 -11.90
N LYS A 255 16.78 5.32 -11.76
CA LYS A 255 16.78 6.77 -11.44
C LYS A 255 17.37 7.07 -10.06
N GLY A 256 17.12 6.23 -9.06
CA GLY A 256 17.69 6.40 -7.73
C GLY A 256 19.20 6.11 -7.66
N LEU A 257 19.71 5.25 -8.55
CA LEU A 257 21.14 4.94 -8.63
C LEU A 257 21.91 5.86 -9.59
N ALA A 258 21.23 6.53 -10.52
CA ALA A 258 21.86 7.36 -11.53
C ALA A 258 22.82 8.45 -10.96
N PRO A 259 22.50 9.15 -9.84
CA PRO A 259 23.41 10.11 -9.22
C PRO A 259 24.70 9.50 -8.67
N LEU A 260 24.72 8.20 -8.35
CA LEU A 260 25.91 7.51 -7.85
C LEU A 260 26.93 7.20 -8.97
N PHE A 261 26.46 7.18 -10.23
CA PHE A 261 27.32 6.88 -11.40
C PHE A 261 27.68 8.14 -12.21
N ASN A 262 27.00 9.28 -11.98
CA ASN A 262 27.31 10.58 -12.57
C ASN A 262 27.32 11.64 -11.44
N PRO A 263 28.45 11.80 -10.72
CA PRO A 263 28.60 12.79 -9.67
C PRO A 263 28.61 14.24 -10.23
#